data_2fc57853e9fe7bbf4bcf4e64eef1d2d4
#
_entry.id   2fc57853e9fe7bbf4bcf4e64eef1d2d4
#
_cell.length_a   1.000
_cell.length_b   1.000
_cell.length_c   1.000
_cell.angle_alpha   90.00
_cell.angle_beta   90.00
_cell.angle_gamma   90.00
#
_symmetry.space_group_name_H-M   'P 1'
#
loop_
_entity.id
_entity.type
_entity.pdbx_description
1 polymer ?
#
loop_
_entity_poly.entity_id
_entity_poly.type
_entity_poly.pdbx_seq_one_letter_code
_entity_poly.pdbx_strand_id
1 'polypeptide(L)'
;MKRQIRTSGILLVLIALVCCVASGPAAAWGPRARQAIALASVNLVRQTFTAGEIVWEDDVLRGAADGVAALGGDVPINNDAEAIDAVALQIIIVREAIRNGPGSYAGYRMGGLAALVSELMVPYGLVYKADEREIADKIQADLEEHIAALAYSPTHPKYQYILNHRLYFQDRRSFYNPDKDIIRDDYTRGNGKRGLLKSAARTYFDRSIDAVTDVWYTVLHIESGTKDWRPSSRQMAFYYVNEIEYLLGTKKNFEASRRSYELFQKYDPGLPMALVAIGDAYYGLGTTRGKERGVEEWVKANKIPGEARDAAAGRLAKHYIEEGTAYFKRAGTPEGTDTDLPNARDAFTKALGYDLSNKVAAASVTDTTKAISVRKQEFETQQKFLESAAGMVAGAERSAKDRDFGGALTSYRQALNVLQSVTPMFKDLSLKAREKSSEINNAVKQVISDVYASANDSIEKGDGALVNGNVDEAVKFYSLAQDIVDVVPAEEGSVAAQKKKDQIDLAQTKIDEAEIQRKRQAQQAQQPPAAAPGLKKKNP
;
A
#
# COMPACT_ATOMS: atom_id res chain seq x y z
N MET A 1 -17.62 -24.28 16.77
CA MET A 1 -17.60 -25.11 15.55
C MET A 1 -18.69 -24.81 14.49
N LYS A 2 -19.70 -23.96 14.72
CA LYS A 2 -20.77 -23.68 13.71
C LYS A 2 -20.54 -22.45 12.81
N ARG A 3 -19.42 -21.70 12.96
CA ARG A 3 -19.12 -20.50 12.12
C ARG A 3 -18.16 -20.75 10.94
N GLN A 4 -17.41 -21.85 10.93
CA GLN A 4 -16.46 -22.18 9.84
C GLN A 4 -17.11 -22.82 8.60
N ILE A 5 -18.32 -23.35 8.71
CA ILE A 5 -18.99 -24.04 7.58
C ILE A 5 -19.64 -23.06 6.59
N ARG A 6 -19.94 -21.81 6.99
CA ARG A 6 -20.57 -20.82 6.08
C ARG A 6 -19.60 -20.12 5.14
N THR A 7 -18.34 -19.96 5.51
CA THR A 7 -17.33 -19.32 4.66
C THR A 7 -16.81 -20.23 3.55
N SER A 8 -16.74 -21.53 3.78
CA SER A 8 -16.31 -22.50 2.76
C SER A 8 -17.36 -22.70 1.65
N GLY A 9 -18.65 -22.55 1.96
CA GLY A 9 -19.72 -22.65 0.97
C GLY A 9 -19.76 -21.47 0.00
N ILE A 10 -19.46 -20.25 0.46
CA ILE A 10 -19.45 -19.05 -0.37
C ILE A 10 -18.21 -19.04 -1.29
N LEU A 11 -17.07 -19.54 -0.84
CA LEU A 11 -15.85 -19.65 -1.66
C LEU A 11 -16.02 -20.68 -2.79
N LEU A 12 -16.69 -21.81 -2.52
CA LEU A 12 -16.99 -22.82 -3.54
C LEU A 12 -18.00 -22.34 -4.59
N VAL A 13 -18.99 -21.56 -4.20
CA VAL A 13 -19.97 -20.94 -5.12
C VAL A 13 -19.29 -19.85 -5.97
N LEU A 14 -18.38 -19.05 -5.40
CA LEU A 14 -17.60 -18.05 -6.15
C LEU A 14 -16.63 -18.71 -7.15
N ILE A 15 -15.95 -19.80 -6.77
CA ILE A 15 -15.09 -20.56 -7.68
C ILE A 15 -15.93 -21.23 -8.79
N ALA A 16 -17.12 -21.76 -8.48
CA ALA A 16 -18.02 -22.31 -9.49
C ALA A 16 -18.58 -21.22 -10.43
N LEU A 17 -18.87 -20.01 -9.92
CA LEU A 17 -19.31 -18.89 -10.76
C LEU A 17 -18.18 -18.36 -11.66
N VAL A 18 -16.93 -18.30 -11.19
CA VAL A 18 -15.77 -17.92 -11.99
C VAL A 18 -15.47 -18.98 -13.07
N CYS A 19 -15.66 -20.25 -12.79
CA CYS A 19 -15.53 -21.31 -13.79
C CYS A 19 -16.66 -21.31 -14.84
N CYS A 20 -17.85 -20.80 -14.53
CA CYS A 20 -18.97 -20.71 -15.48
C CYS A 20 -18.88 -19.50 -16.43
N VAL A 21 -18.07 -18.47 -16.14
CA VAL A 21 -17.94 -17.26 -16.98
C VAL A 21 -16.85 -17.40 -18.05
N ALA A 22 -15.99 -18.43 -17.99
CA ALA A 22 -14.88 -18.63 -18.91
C ALA A 22 -15.14 -19.64 -20.04
N SER A 23 -16.38 -19.99 -20.35
CA SER A 23 -16.68 -20.87 -21.49
C SER A 23 -16.84 -20.07 -22.79
N GLY A 24 -15.73 -19.55 -23.31
CA GLY A 24 -15.65 -19.18 -24.73
C GLY A 24 -16.04 -20.38 -25.62
N PRO A 25 -16.32 -20.18 -26.91
CA PRO A 25 -16.57 -21.27 -27.82
C PRO A 25 -15.40 -22.27 -27.73
N ALA A 26 -15.71 -23.57 -27.65
CA ALA A 26 -14.70 -24.60 -27.72
C ALA A 26 -13.98 -24.48 -29.07
N ALA A 27 -12.66 -24.64 -29.07
CA ALA A 27 -11.76 -24.41 -30.21
C ALA A 27 -11.04 -25.71 -30.54
N ALA A 28 -10.90 -26.04 -31.84
CA ALA A 28 -10.15 -27.24 -32.25
C ALA A 28 -8.62 -27.03 -32.15
N TRP A 29 -8.14 -25.80 -32.39
CA TRP A 29 -6.73 -25.48 -32.20
C TRP A 29 -6.46 -25.08 -30.75
N GLY A 30 -5.58 -25.80 -30.07
CA GLY A 30 -5.12 -25.39 -28.74
C GLY A 30 -4.12 -24.25 -28.80
N PRO A 31 -3.69 -23.72 -27.63
CA PRO A 31 -2.82 -22.54 -27.56
C PRO A 31 -1.51 -22.69 -28.35
N ARG A 32 -0.85 -23.86 -28.30
CA ARG A 32 0.41 -24.12 -29.04
C ARG A 32 0.19 -24.16 -30.56
N ALA A 33 -0.89 -24.79 -30.98
CA ALA A 33 -1.24 -24.87 -32.40
C ALA A 33 -1.52 -23.48 -32.97
N ARG A 34 -2.30 -22.66 -32.27
CA ARG A 34 -2.58 -21.27 -32.65
C ARG A 34 -1.31 -20.42 -32.70
N GLN A 35 -0.40 -20.59 -31.73
CA GLN A 35 0.90 -19.91 -31.74
C GLN A 35 1.77 -20.36 -32.92
N ALA A 36 1.80 -21.65 -33.25
CA ALA A 36 2.55 -22.16 -34.40
C ALA A 36 2.00 -21.63 -35.72
N ILE A 37 0.68 -21.58 -35.90
CA ILE A 37 0.02 -20.98 -37.07
C ILE A 37 0.37 -19.50 -37.17
N ALA A 38 0.24 -18.75 -36.08
CA ALA A 38 0.55 -17.32 -36.03
C ALA A 38 2.03 -17.06 -36.35
N LEU A 39 2.97 -17.83 -35.78
CA LEU A 39 4.40 -17.66 -36.03
C LEU A 39 4.76 -17.93 -37.49
N ALA A 40 4.22 -19.00 -38.08
CA ALA A 40 4.40 -19.30 -39.47
C ALA A 40 3.88 -18.17 -40.36
N SER A 41 2.70 -17.62 -40.07
CA SER A 41 2.10 -16.50 -40.78
C SER A 41 2.92 -15.20 -40.63
N VAL A 42 3.45 -14.90 -39.42
CA VAL A 42 4.39 -13.76 -39.19
C VAL A 42 5.60 -13.87 -40.13
N ASN A 43 6.21 -15.06 -40.19
CA ASN A 43 7.39 -15.29 -41.02
C ASN A 43 7.11 -15.12 -42.51
N LEU A 44 5.92 -15.49 -42.94
CA LEU A 44 5.48 -15.30 -44.34
C LEU A 44 5.23 -13.82 -44.64
N VAL A 45 4.50 -13.12 -43.79
CA VAL A 45 4.16 -11.71 -44.01
C VAL A 45 5.41 -10.81 -43.96
N ARG A 46 6.40 -11.14 -43.12
CA ARG A 46 7.70 -10.44 -43.05
C ARG A 46 8.50 -10.49 -44.37
N GLN A 47 8.25 -11.46 -45.22
CA GLN A 47 8.88 -11.53 -46.53
C GLN A 47 8.37 -10.43 -47.49
N THR A 48 7.16 -9.93 -47.24
CA THR A 48 6.48 -8.93 -48.07
C THR A 48 6.54 -7.52 -47.47
N PHE A 49 6.44 -7.42 -46.16
CA PHE A 49 6.43 -6.15 -45.44
C PHE A 49 7.75 -5.93 -44.70
N THR A 50 8.20 -4.69 -44.63
CA THR A 50 9.44 -4.35 -43.93
C THR A 50 9.34 -4.70 -42.43
N ALA A 51 10.48 -5.10 -41.85
CA ALA A 51 10.54 -5.56 -40.45
C ALA A 51 9.99 -4.55 -39.41
N GLY A 52 9.82 -3.27 -39.76
CA GLY A 52 9.25 -2.23 -38.93
C GLY A 52 7.72 -2.30 -38.75
N GLU A 53 7.02 -3.05 -39.60
CA GLU A 53 5.55 -3.13 -39.60
C GLU A 53 5.00 -4.26 -38.68
N ILE A 54 5.84 -5.25 -38.33
CA ILE A 54 5.48 -6.34 -37.40
C ILE A 54 6.54 -6.46 -36.30
N VAL A 55 6.51 -5.52 -35.39
CA VAL A 55 7.52 -5.43 -34.30
C VAL A 55 7.10 -6.23 -33.04
N TRP A 56 5.84 -6.75 -32.96
CA TRP A 56 5.29 -7.27 -31.71
C TRP A 56 5.01 -8.78 -31.76
N GLU A 57 5.99 -9.55 -32.21
CA GLU A 57 5.85 -11.01 -32.33
C GLU A 57 5.38 -11.66 -31.02
N ASP A 58 5.97 -11.29 -29.87
CA ASP A 58 5.58 -11.82 -28.56
C ASP A 58 4.11 -11.52 -28.23
N ASP A 59 3.61 -10.35 -28.61
CA ASP A 59 2.23 -9.96 -28.39
C ASP A 59 1.28 -10.68 -29.34
N VAL A 60 1.69 -10.89 -30.59
CA VAL A 60 0.97 -11.72 -31.55
C VAL A 60 0.84 -13.15 -31.04
N LEU A 61 1.94 -13.76 -30.60
CA LEU A 61 1.93 -15.12 -30.06
C LEU A 61 1.08 -15.24 -28.80
N ARG A 62 1.11 -14.24 -27.93
CA ARG A 62 0.24 -14.17 -26.74
C ARG A 62 -1.23 -14.08 -27.15
N GLY A 63 -1.58 -13.17 -28.06
CA GLY A 63 -2.96 -13.03 -28.54
C GLY A 63 -3.47 -14.30 -29.24
N ALA A 64 -2.62 -15.00 -29.96
CA ALA A 64 -2.95 -16.29 -30.56
C ALA A 64 -3.20 -17.37 -29.49
N ALA A 65 -2.40 -17.42 -28.43
CA ALA A 65 -2.60 -18.35 -27.31
C ALA A 65 -3.93 -18.07 -26.58
N ASP A 66 -4.21 -16.79 -26.28
CA ASP A 66 -5.44 -16.37 -25.61
C ASP A 66 -6.68 -16.56 -26.50
N GLY A 67 -6.48 -16.72 -27.80
CA GLY A 67 -7.51 -17.07 -28.75
C GLY A 67 -8.50 -15.93 -29.02
N VAL A 68 -9.77 -16.28 -29.24
CA VAL A 68 -10.83 -15.32 -29.57
C VAL A 68 -11.04 -14.30 -28.45
N ALA A 69 -10.73 -14.65 -27.19
CA ALA A 69 -10.80 -13.72 -26.07
C ALA A 69 -9.91 -12.50 -26.26
N ALA A 70 -8.79 -12.61 -26.99
CA ALA A 70 -7.92 -11.49 -27.35
C ALA A 70 -8.60 -10.44 -28.22
N LEU A 71 -9.75 -10.73 -28.82
CA LEU A 71 -10.49 -9.79 -29.66
C LEU A 71 -11.42 -8.84 -28.87
N GLY A 72 -11.49 -8.99 -27.53
CA GLY A 72 -12.45 -8.25 -26.69
C GLY A 72 -13.88 -8.72 -26.90
N GLY A 73 -14.69 -8.65 -25.86
CA GLY A 73 -16.05 -9.22 -25.86
C GLY A 73 -17.11 -8.53 -26.71
N ASP A 74 -16.72 -7.60 -27.58
CA ASP A 74 -17.65 -6.68 -28.23
C ASP A 74 -18.40 -7.27 -29.45
N VAL A 75 -18.00 -8.48 -29.90
CA VAL A 75 -18.61 -9.12 -31.05
C VAL A 75 -19.13 -10.50 -30.64
N PRO A 76 -20.44 -10.70 -30.57
CA PRO A 76 -20.98 -12.02 -30.31
C PRO A 76 -20.67 -12.98 -31.48
N ILE A 77 -20.17 -14.17 -31.17
CA ILE A 77 -19.85 -15.21 -32.13
C ILE A 77 -20.70 -16.43 -31.76
N ASN A 78 -21.90 -16.50 -32.31
CA ASN A 78 -22.89 -17.58 -32.04
C ASN A 78 -23.09 -18.52 -33.22
N ASN A 79 -22.51 -18.18 -34.38
CA ASN A 79 -22.57 -18.98 -35.61
C ASN A 79 -21.44 -18.56 -36.55
N ASP A 80 -21.24 -19.35 -37.61
CA ASP A 80 -20.18 -19.14 -38.59
C ASP A 80 -20.28 -17.79 -39.35
N ALA A 81 -21.48 -17.33 -39.62
CA ALA A 81 -21.69 -16.06 -40.31
C ALA A 81 -21.23 -14.88 -39.42
N GLU A 82 -21.61 -14.92 -38.14
CA GLU A 82 -21.14 -13.92 -37.17
C GLU A 82 -19.61 -13.98 -36.99
N ALA A 83 -19.02 -15.19 -36.98
CA ALA A 83 -17.55 -15.33 -36.90
C ALA A 83 -16.86 -14.69 -38.11
N ILE A 84 -17.38 -14.89 -39.33
CA ILE A 84 -16.83 -14.26 -40.55
C ILE A 84 -17.02 -12.74 -40.51
N ASP A 85 -18.17 -12.25 -40.08
CA ASP A 85 -18.44 -10.82 -39.91
C ASP A 85 -17.51 -10.21 -38.84
N ALA A 86 -17.20 -10.97 -37.78
CA ALA A 86 -16.21 -10.59 -36.76
C ALA A 86 -14.79 -10.47 -37.36
N VAL A 87 -14.37 -11.41 -38.21
CA VAL A 87 -13.07 -11.30 -38.93
C VAL A 87 -13.03 -10.02 -39.75
N ALA A 88 -14.08 -9.74 -40.56
CA ALA A 88 -14.16 -8.53 -41.37
C ALA A 88 -14.05 -7.26 -40.51
N LEU A 89 -14.77 -7.21 -39.40
CA LEU A 89 -14.71 -6.07 -38.48
C LEU A 89 -13.32 -5.91 -37.86
N GLN A 90 -12.71 -7.01 -37.40
CA GLN A 90 -11.38 -6.94 -36.80
C GLN A 90 -10.29 -6.48 -37.78
N ILE A 91 -10.37 -6.89 -39.05
CA ILE A 91 -9.48 -6.38 -40.10
C ILE A 91 -9.54 -4.85 -40.15
N ILE A 92 -10.73 -4.27 -40.15
CA ILE A 92 -10.92 -2.82 -40.25
C ILE A 92 -10.42 -2.11 -38.98
N ILE A 93 -10.74 -2.65 -37.77
CA ILE A 93 -10.33 -2.07 -36.48
C ILE A 93 -8.80 -2.10 -36.35
N VAL A 94 -8.16 -3.25 -36.58
CA VAL A 94 -6.71 -3.40 -36.44
C VAL A 94 -5.97 -2.54 -37.48
N ARG A 95 -6.47 -2.48 -38.69
CA ARG A 95 -5.92 -1.58 -39.75
C ARG A 95 -5.95 -0.12 -39.30
N GLU A 96 -7.07 0.37 -38.79
CA GLU A 96 -7.19 1.76 -38.36
C GLU A 96 -6.30 2.02 -37.11
N ALA A 97 -6.18 1.07 -36.21
CA ALA A 97 -5.30 1.15 -35.06
C ALA A 97 -3.82 1.27 -35.47
N ILE A 98 -3.39 0.46 -36.45
CA ILE A 98 -2.02 0.53 -37.01
C ILE A 98 -1.78 1.90 -37.69
N ARG A 99 -2.75 2.46 -38.42
CA ARG A 99 -2.66 3.80 -39.02
C ARG A 99 -2.50 4.92 -37.98
N ASN A 100 -3.19 4.80 -36.85
CA ASN A 100 -3.08 5.77 -35.74
C ASN A 100 -1.75 5.66 -34.99
N GLY A 101 -1.00 4.63 -35.24
CA GLY A 101 0.31 4.34 -34.68
C GLY A 101 0.36 2.97 -34.08
N PRO A 102 1.19 2.12 -34.68
CA PRO A 102 1.30 0.73 -34.30
C PRO A 102 1.73 0.58 -32.82
N GLY A 103 1.11 -0.36 -32.09
CA GLY A 103 1.39 -0.66 -30.70
C GLY A 103 1.33 -2.16 -30.39
N SER A 104 1.84 -2.55 -29.23
CA SER A 104 1.86 -3.95 -28.78
C SER A 104 0.46 -4.58 -28.75
N TYR A 105 -0.56 -3.77 -28.45
CA TYR A 105 -1.94 -4.26 -28.44
C TYR A 105 -2.47 -4.58 -29.84
N ALA A 106 -2.05 -3.83 -30.88
CA ALA A 106 -2.38 -4.18 -32.27
C ALA A 106 -1.81 -5.56 -32.64
N GLY A 107 -0.58 -5.86 -32.22
CA GLY A 107 0.00 -7.19 -32.34
C GLY A 107 -0.80 -8.25 -31.60
N TYR A 108 -1.18 -7.99 -30.37
CA TYR A 108 -2.02 -8.89 -29.58
C TYR A 108 -3.38 -9.17 -30.26
N ARG A 109 -4.02 -8.14 -30.80
CA ARG A 109 -5.27 -8.28 -31.59
C ARG A 109 -5.05 -9.05 -32.88
N MET A 110 -3.93 -8.86 -33.58
CA MET A 110 -3.57 -9.68 -34.74
C MET A 110 -3.46 -11.15 -34.38
N GLY A 111 -2.89 -11.48 -33.20
CA GLY A 111 -2.85 -12.84 -32.69
C GLY A 111 -4.22 -13.43 -32.44
N GLY A 112 -5.12 -12.68 -31.77
CA GLY A 112 -6.51 -13.10 -31.57
C GLY A 112 -7.28 -13.28 -32.90
N LEU A 113 -7.02 -12.40 -33.89
CA LEU A 113 -7.58 -12.53 -35.22
C LEU A 113 -7.06 -13.77 -35.95
N ALA A 114 -5.77 -14.10 -35.81
CA ALA A 114 -5.22 -15.36 -36.31
C ALA A 114 -5.89 -16.57 -35.70
N ALA A 115 -6.15 -16.55 -34.39
CA ALA A 115 -6.88 -17.61 -33.72
C ALA A 115 -8.31 -17.78 -34.30
N LEU A 116 -9.08 -16.70 -34.41
CA LEU A 116 -10.43 -16.77 -34.98
C LEU A 116 -10.43 -17.30 -36.43
N VAL A 117 -9.49 -16.82 -37.25
CA VAL A 117 -9.34 -17.26 -38.65
C VAL A 117 -8.96 -18.74 -38.72
N SER A 118 -8.00 -19.19 -37.89
CA SER A 118 -7.57 -20.60 -37.87
C SER A 118 -8.70 -21.55 -37.46
N GLU A 119 -9.53 -21.14 -36.51
CA GLU A 119 -10.70 -21.93 -36.09
C GLU A 119 -11.76 -22.03 -37.20
N LEU A 120 -11.88 -21.04 -38.08
CA LEU A 120 -12.74 -21.12 -39.27
C LEU A 120 -12.21 -22.10 -40.32
N MET A 121 -10.94 -22.52 -40.27
CA MET A 121 -10.27 -23.37 -41.24
C MET A 121 -10.19 -24.85 -40.85
N VAL A 122 -10.85 -25.26 -39.77
CA VAL A 122 -10.85 -26.63 -39.26
C VAL A 122 -12.27 -27.06 -38.85
N PRO A 123 -12.67 -28.34 -39.09
CA PRO A 123 -13.90 -28.87 -38.55
C PRO A 123 -13.89 -28.79 -37.01
N TYR A 124 -15.03 -28.44 -36.41
CA TYR A 124 -15.16 -28.23 -34.97
C TYR A 124 -14.26 -27.10 -34.37
N GLY A 125 -13.72 -26.21 -35.23
CA GLY A 125 -12.93 -25.09 -34.77
C GLY A 125 -13.73 -24.08 -33.94
N LEU A 126 -14.98 -23.81 -34.37
CA LEU A 126 -15.93 -23.00 -33.62
C LEU A 126 -17.13 -23.86 -33.29
N VAL A 127 -17.35 -24.11 -32.02
CA VAL A 127 -18.46 -24.94 -31.56
C VAL A 127 -19.48 -24.09 -30.82
N TYR A 128 -20.69 -24.11 -31.35
CA TYR A 128 -21.83 -23.34 -30.84
C TYR A 128 -22.82 -24.20 -30.07
N LYS A 129 -22.72 -25.54 -30.22
CA LYS A 129 -23.63 -26.53 -29.62
C LYS A 129 -22.89 -27.30 -28.52
N ALA A 130 -23.59 -27.51 -27.40
CA ALA A 130 -23.02 -28.19 -26.24
C ALA A 130 -22.62 -29.64 -26.54
N ASP A 131 -23.38 -30.35 -27.40
CA ASP A 131 -23.13 -31.75 -27.79
C ASP A 131 -21.90 -31.94 -28.68
N GLU A 132 -21.47 -30.90 -29.37
CA GLU A 132 -20.24 -30.90 -30.20
C GLU A 132 -18.96 -30.58 -29.37
N ARG A 133 -19.12 -30.05 -28.17
CA ARG A 133 -17.99 -29.57 -27.35
C ARG A 133 -17.00 -30.67 -26.97
N GLU A 134 -17.51 -31.82 -26.55
CA GLU A 134 -16.69 -32.98 -26.19
C GLU A 134 -15.81 -33.46 -27.34
N ILE A 135 -16.36 -33.42 -28.56
CA ILE A 135 -15.59 -33.79 -29.77
C ILE A 135 -14.53 -32.75 -30.06
N ALA A 136 -14.85 -31.46 -29.97
CA ALA A 136 -13.89 -30.39 -30.17
C ALA A 136 -12.71 -30.46 -29.15
N ASP A 137 -13.01 -30.72 -27.88
CA ASP A 137 -11.98 -30.86 -26.82
C ASP A 137 -11.05 -32.05 -27.10
N LYS A 138 -11.57 -33.16 -27.59
CA LYS A 138 -10.76 -34.33 -28.01
C LYS A 138 -9.89 -34.00 -29.23
N ILE A 139 -10.42 -33.30 -30.22
CA ILE A 139 -9.68 -32.84 -31.39
C ILE A 139 -8.56 -31.91 -30.99
N GLN A 140 -8.87 -30.94 -30.11
CA GLN A 140 -7.88 -30.00 -29.59
C GLN A 140 -6.73 -30.73 -28.89
N ALA A 141 -7.03 -31.67 -28.01
CA ALA A 141 -5.99 -32.45 -27.32
C ALA A 141 -5.10 -33.23 -28.29
N ASP A 142 -5.69 -33.86 -29.30
CA ASP A 142 -4.96 -34.63 -30.32
C ASP A 142 -4.07 -33.72 -31.19
N LEU A 143 -4.57 -32.56 -31.61
CA LEU A 143 -3.78 -31.60 -32.41
C LEU A 143 -2.65 -30.98 -31.58
N GLU A 144 -2.88 -30.63 -30.33
CA GLU A 144 -1.85 -30.10 -29.42
C GLU A 144 -0.72 -31.12 -29.17
N GLU A 145 -1.05 -32.40 -29.02
CA GLU A 145 -0.05 -33.46 -28.82
C GLU A 145 0.87 -33.60 -30.05
N HIS A 146 0.34 -33.35 -31.27
CA HIS A 146 1.05 -33.65 -32.52
C HIS A 146 1.53 -32.40 -33.26
N ILE A 147 1.37 -31.20 -32.69
CA ILE A 147 1.68 -29.94 -33.38
C ILE A 147 3.13 -29.88 -33.88
N ALA A 148 4.09 -30.45 -33.14
CA ALA A 148 5.50 -30.48 -33.53
C ALA A 148 5.76 -31.29 -34.81
N ALA A 149 4.85 -32.20 -35.19
CA ALA A 149 4.94 -33.00 -36.42
C ALA A 149 4.28 -32.34 -37.61
N LEU A 150 3.55 -31.21 -37.40
CA LEU A 150 2.88 -30.48 -38.47
C LEU A 150 3.85 -29.45 -39.05
N ALA A 151 4.58 -29.83 -40.09
CA ALA A 151 5.43 -28.91 -40.86
C ALA A 151 4.61 -28.19 -41.92
N TYR A 152 4.69 -26.86 -41.95
CA TYR A 152 4.00 -26.04 -42.94
C TYR A 152 4.51 -26.30 -44.36
N SER A 153 3.58 -26.44 -45.31
CA SER A 153 3.84 -26.51 -46.73
C SER A 153 2.89 -25.56 -47.45
N PRO A 154 3.40 -24.49 -48.06
CA PRO A 154 2.55 -23.47 -48.71
C PRO A 154 1.61 -24.11 -49.71
N THR A 155 0.32 -23.80 -49.63
CA THR A 155 -0.67 -24.20 -50.63
C THR A 155 -0.83 -23.16 -51.72
N HIS A 156 -0.36 -21.93 -51.46
CA HIS A 156 -0.38 -20.82 -52.43
C HIS A 156 0.98 -20.14 -52.55
N PRO A 157 1.42 -19.81 -53.78
CA PRO A 157 2.69 -19.12 -54.00
C PRO A 157 2.65 -17.61 -53.74
N LYS A 158 1.47 -17.02 -53.57
CA LYS A 158 1.26 -15.58 -53.35
C LYS A 158 0.11 -15.33 -52.40
N TYR A 159 0.28 -14.29 -51.53
CA TYR A 159 -0.77 -13.81 -50.67
C TYR A 159 -1.92 -13.18 -51.45
N GLN A 160 -3.12 -13.30 -50.92
CA GLN A 160 -4.34 -12.85 -51.54
C GLN A 160 -4.99 -11.74 -50.72
N TYR A 161 -5.27 -10.59 -51.32
CA TYR A 161 -6.09 -9.56 -50.74
C TYR A 161 -7.57 -10.00 -50.71
N ILE A 162 -8.20 -9.96 -49.57
CA ILE A 162 -9.59 -10.45 -49.38
C ILE A 162 -10.54 -9.29 -49.68
N LEU A 163 -11.18 -9.31 -50.84
CA LEU A 163 -12.20 -8.33 -51.25
C LEU A 163 -13.58 -8.64 -50.63
N ASN A 164 -13.93 -9.91 -50.53
CA ASN A 164 -15.20 -10.37 -50.01
C ASN A 164 -14.99 -11.48 -48.98
N HIS A 165 -15.05 -11.11 -47.70
CA HIS A 165 -14.76 -12.01 -46.59
C HIS A 165 -15.73 -13.19 -46.52
N ARG A 166 -17.05 -12.96 -46.73
CA ARG A 166 -18.05 -14.03 -46.70
C ARG A 166 -17.79 -15.07 -47.80
N LEU A 167 -17.60 -14.63 -49.02
CA LEU A 167 -17.30 -15.54 -50.15
C LEU A 167 -15.99 -16.31 -49.92
N TYR A 168 -14.94 -15.59 -49.46
CA TYR A 168 -13.63 -16.17 -49.16
C TYR A 168 -13.69 -17.30 -48.15
N PHE A 169 -14.39 -17.11 -47.04
CA PHE A 169 -14.48 -18.11 -45.99
C PHE A 169 -15.52 -19.20 -46.33
N GLN A 170 -16.61 -18.89 -46.98
CA GLN A 170 -17.59 -19.88 -47.42
C GLN A 170 -16.98 -20.87 -48.41
N ASP A 171 -16.21 -20.37 -49.38
CA ASP A 171 -15.51 -21.20 -50.34
C ASP A 171 -14.55 -22.16 -49.65
N ARG A 172 -13.67 -21.64 -48.78
CA ARG A 172 -12.70 -22.47 -48.04
C ARG A 172 -13.34 -23.48 -47.12
N ARG A 173 -14.43 -23.14 -46.43
CA ARG A 173 -15.15 -24.04 -45.55
C ARG A 173 -15.86 -25.16 -46.31
N SER A 174 -16.25 -24.95 -47.54
CA SER A 174 -16.87 -25.98 -48.36
C SER A 174 -15.98 -27.22 -48.56
N PHE A 175 -14.67 -27.07 -48.50
CA PHE A 175 -13.70 -28.16 -48.62
C PHE A 175 -13.66 -29.14 -47.46
N TYR A 176 -14.00 -28.71 -46.22
CA TYR A 176 -13.88 -29.56 -45.04
C TYR A 176 -15.25 -29.83 -44.35
N ASN A 177 -16.32 -29.14 -44.72
CA ASN A 177 -17.64 -29.42 -44.19
C ASN A 177 -18.05 -30.90 -44.35
N PRO A 178 -17.73 -31.60 -45.47
CA PRO A 178 -17.98 -33.04 -45.60
C PRO A 178 -17.23 -33.89 -44.59
N ASP A 179 -16.07 -33.44 -44.08
CA ASP A 179 -15.20 -34.16 -43.15
C ASP A 179 -15.80 -34.18 -41.74
N LYS A 180 -16.68 -33.22 -41.42
CA LYS A 180 -17.22 -33.04 -40.06
C LYS A 180 -17.91 -34.27 -39.51
N ASP A 181 -18.72 -34.92 -40.31
CA ASP A 181 -19.44 -36.13 -39.88
C ASP A 181 -18.52 -37.32 -39.76
N ILE A 182 -17.55 -37.47 -40.67
CA ILE A 182 -16.55 -38.55 -40.61
C ILE A 182 -15.69 -38.42 -39.36
N ILE A 183 -15.21 -37.21 -39.05
CA ILE A 183 -14.42 -36.96 -37.85
C ILE A 183 -15.23 -37.25 -36.59
N ARG A 184 -16.52 -36.82 -36.53
CA ARG A 184 -17.41 -37.15 -35.42
C ARG A 184 -17.52 -38.65 -35.21
N ASP A 185 -17.74 -39.41 -36.29
CA ASP A 185 -17.83 -40.84 -36.22
C ASP A 185 -16.54 -41.50 -35.74
N ASP A 186 -15.37 -41.03 -36.16
CA ASP A 186 -14.07 -41.50 -35.69
C ASP A 186 -13.89 -41.30 -34.18
N TYR A 187 -14.28 -40.14 -33.64
CA TYR A 187 -14.17 -39.86 -32.21
C TYR A 187 -15.25 -40.56 -31.37
N THR A 188 -16.44 -40.83 -31.91
CA THR A 188 -17.48 -41.56 -31.21
C THR A 188 -17.28 -43.09 -31.24
N ARG A 189 -16.65 -43.62 -32.31
CA ARG A 189 -16.31 -45.05 -32.44
C ARG A 189 -14.94 -45.42 -31.84
N GLY A 190 -14.21 -44.45 -31.25
CA GLY A 190 -12.93 -44.68 -30.61
C GLY A 190 -11.72 -44.73 -31.55
N ASN A 191 -11.86 -44.38 -32.81
CA ASN A 191 -10.72 -44.28 -33.74
C ASN A 191 -9.92 -43.00 -33.55
N GLY A 192 -10.60 -41.90 -33.15
CA GLY A 192 -9.99 -40.59 -32.83
C GLY A 192 -9.02 -40.13 -33.92
N LYS A 193 -7.81 -39.71 -33.50
CA LYS A 193 -6.73 -39.25 -34.41
C LYS A 193 -6.23 -40.29 -35.40
N ARG A 194 -6.56 -41.57 -35.24
CA ARG A 194 -6.22 -42.64 -36.19
C ARG A 194 -7.08 -42.65 -37.44
N GLY A 195 -8.18 -41.93 -37.42
CA GLY A 195 -9.09 -41.76 -38.55
C GLY A 195 -8.69 -40.64 -39.50
N LEU A 196 -9.71 -39.93 -40.02
CA LEU A 196 -9.54 -38.86 -41.01
C LEU A 196 -8.64 -37.74 -40.51
N LEU A 197 -8.72 -37.36 -39.25
CA LEU A 197 -7.93 -36.27 -38.70
C LEU A 197 -6.41 -36.50 -38.86
N LYS A 198 -5.93 -37.74 -38.75
CA LYS A 198 -4.51 -38.07 -38.94
C LYS A 198 -4.00 -37.65 -40.31
N SER A 199 -4.76 -37.87 -41.35
CA SER A 199 -4.38 -37.52 -42.72
C SER A 199 -4.65 -36.07 -43.08
N ALA A 200 -5.73 -35.51 -42.52
CA ALA A 200 -6.21 -34.17 -42.87
C ALA A 200 -5.64 -33.06 -41.96
N ALA A 201 -5.08 -33.36 -40.78
CA ALA A 201 -4.58 -32.38 -39.82
C ALA A 201 -3.56 -31.43 -40.44
N ARG A 202 -2.63 -31.94 -41.23
CA ARG A 202 -1.64 -31.14 -41.95
C ARG A 202 -2.31 -30.18 -42.94
N THR A 203 -3.29 -30.65 -43.70
CA THR A 203 -4.04 -29.83 -44.67
C THR A 203 -4.80 -28.70 -43.95
N TYR A 204 -5.43 -28.97 -42.80
CA TYR A 204 -6.08 -27.93 -42.02
C TYR A 204 -5.09 -26.93 -41.43
N PHE A 205 -3.91 -27.39 -40.99
CA PHE A 205 -2.83 -26.54 -40.50
C PHE A 205 -2.31 -25.60 -41.60
N ASP A 206 -1.97 -26.14 -42.76
CA ASP A 206 -1.47 -25.37 -43.92
C ASP A 206 -2.51 -24.33 -44.35
N ARG A 207 -3.79 -24.73 -44.49
CA ARG A 207 -4.88 -23.80 -44.86
C ARG A 207 -5.14 -22.73 -43.79
N SER A 208 -4.95 -23.06 -42.52
CA SER A 208 -5.06 -22.07 -41.46
C SER A 208 -3.97 -21.02 -41.56
N ILE A 209 -2.73 -21.42 -41.84
CA ILE A 209 -1.61 -20.49 -42.04
C ILE A 209 -1.85 -19.60 -43.28
N ASP A 210 -2.25 -20.20 -44.41
CA ASP A 210 -2.57 -19.45 -45.63
C ASP A 210 -3.69 -18.42 -45.37
N ALA A 211 -4.78 -18.82 -44.71
CA ALA A 211 -5.90 -17.92 -44.43
C ALA A 211 -5.52 -16.80 -43.45
N VAL A 212 -4.75 -17.11 -42.41
CA VAL A 212 -4.24 -16.10 -41.47
C VAL A 212 -3.31 -15.12 -42.20
N THR A 213 -2.45 -15.62 -43.09
CA THR A 213 -1.53 -14.80 -43.86
C THR A 213 -2.28 -13.88 -44.82
N ASP A 214 -3.31 -14.38 -45.52
CA ASP A 214 -4.16 -13.58 -46.41
C ASP A 214 -4.91 -12.46 -45.64
N VAL A 215 -5.43 -12.80 -44.44
CA VAL A 215 -6.10 -11.84 -43.54
C VAL A 215 -5.12 -10.76 -43.09
N TRP A 216 -3.92 -11.12 -42.65
CA TRP A 216 -2.92 -10.15 -42.23
C TRP A 216 -2.38 -9.31 -43.38
N TYR A 217 -2.19 -9.93 -44.56
CA TYR A 217 -1.88 -9.18 -45.75
C TYR A 217 -2.96 -8.14 -46.07
N THR A 218 -4.25 -8.53 -45.91
CA THR A 218 -5.39 -7.62 -46.06
C THR A 218 -5.42 -6.51 -45.01
N VAL A 219 -4.97 -6.76 -43.76
CA VAL A 219 -4.85 -5.75 -42.72
C VAL A 219 -3.78 -4.72 -43.03
N LEU A 220 -2.61 -5.18 -43.52
CA LEU A 220 -1.42 -4.35 -43.69
C LEU A 220 -1.35 -3.65 -45.07
N HIS A 221 -2.04 -4.20 -46.08
CA HIS A 221 -2.05 -3.71 -47.42
C HIS A 221 -3.41 -3.11 -47.80
N ILE A 222 -3.39 -2.04 -48.60
CA ILE A 222 -4.58 -1.45 -49.19
C ILE A 222 -4.38 -1.46 -50.73
N GLU A 223 -5.19 -2.25 -51.41
CA GLU A 223 -5.18 -2.24 -52.87
C GLU A 223 -5.78 -0.95 -53.42
N SER A 224 -5.15 -0.42 -54.46
CA SER A 224 -5.63 0.74 -55.20
C SER A 224 -7.04 0.47 -55.75
N GLY A 225 -7.96 1.40 -55.51
CA GLY A 225 -9.35 1.28 -55.96
C GLY A 225 -10.30 0.49 -55.03
N THR A 226 -9.81 -0.07 -53.95
CA THR A 226 -10.69 -0.69 -52.94
C THR A 226 -11.35 0.38 -52.06
N LYS A 227 -12.61 0.15 -51.65
CA LYS A 227 -13.30 1.03 -50.72
C LYS A 227 -12.61 0.95 -49.36
N ASP A 228 -12.11 2.11 -48.90
CA ASP A 228 -11.53 2.20 -47.55
C ASP A 228 -12.62 2.17 -46.49
N TRP A 229 -12.92 0.97 -46.00
CA TRP A 229 -13.87 0.76 -44.91
C TRP A 229 -13.22 1.20 -43.60
N ARG A 230 -13.90 2.09 -42.88
CA ARG A 230 -13.45 2.56 -41.57
C ARG A 230 -14.35 2.07 -40.48
N PRO A 231 -13.80 1.74 -39.31
CA PRO A 231 -14.63 1.41 -38.16
C PRO A 231 -15.39 2.67 -37.67
N SER A 232 -16.50 2.46 -36.99
CA SER A 232 -17.20 3.55 -36.32
C SER A 232 -16.34 4.11 -35.17
N SER A 233 -16.57 5.37 -34.81
CA SER A 233 -15.91 5.99 -33.67
C SER A 233 -16.08 5.16 -32.39
N ARG A 234 -17.30 4.61 -32.16
CA ARG A 234 -17.59 3.76 -31.01
C ARG A 234 -16.74 2.49 -30.99
N GLN A 235 -16.55 1.82 -32.11
CA GLN A 235 -15.71 0.61 -32.21
C GLN A 235 -14.24 0.95 -31.90
N MET A 236 -13.74 2.07 -32.40
CA MET A 236 -12.39 2.51 -32.06
C MET A 236 -12.24 2.93 -30.61
N ALA A 237 -13.25 3.56 -30.02
CA ALA A 237 -13.22 3.90 -28.61
C ALA A 237 -13.11 2.64 -27.74
N PHE A 238 -13.90 1.59 -28.02
CA PHE A 238 -13.78 0.30 -27.33
C PHE A 238 -12.41 -0.37 -27.56
N TYR A 239 -11.89 -0.30 -28.77
CA TYR A 239 -10.53 -0.79 -29.03
C TYR A 239 -9.51 -0.12 -28.09
N TYR A 240 -9.55 1.21 -27.96
CA TYR A 240 -8.61 1.93 -27.09
C TYR A 240 -8.84 1.71 -25.59
N VAL A 241 -10.07 1.45 -25.15
CA VAL A 241 -10.33 0.99 -23.77
C VAL A 241 -9.60 -0.31 -23.49
N ASN A 242 -9.79 -1.31 -24.35
CA ASN A 242 -9.14 -2.61 -24.23
C ASN A 242 -7.60 -2.50 -24.36
N GLU A 243 -7.10 -1.58 -25.20
CA GLU A 243 -5.66 -1.30 -25.31
C GLU A 243 -5.11 -0.73 -23.99
N ILE A 244 -5.82 0.22 -23.36
CA ILE A 244 -5.45 0.78 -22.05
C ILE A 244 -5.41 -0.33 -21.01
N GLU A 245 -6.44 -1.18 -20.94
CA GLU A 245 -6.49 -2.33 -20.04
C GLU A 245 -5.31 -3.29 -20.25
N TYR A 246 -4.99 -3.62 -21.51
CA TYR A 246 -3.85 -4.47 -21.86
C TYR A 246 -2.51 -3.84 -21.45
N LEU A 247 -2.30 -2.57 -21.79
CA LEU A 247 -1.07 -1.85 -21.48
C LEU A 247 -0.86 -1.71 -19.96
N LEU A 248 -1.88 -1.45 -19.21
CA LEU A 248 -1.81 -1.32 -17.76
C LEU A 248 -1.79 -2.68 -17.06
N GLY A 249 -2.67 -3.60 -17.46
CA GLY A 249 -2.83 -4.90 -16.84
C GLY A 249 -1.68 -5.86 -17.14
N THR A 250 -1.32 -5.97 -18.43
CA THR A 250 -0.36 -6.97 -18.91
C THR A 250 1.06 -6.39 -19.02
N LYS A 251 1.20 -5.23 -19.65
CA LYS A 251 2.52 -4.63 -19.94
C LYS A 251 3.03 -3.75 -18.79
N LYS A 252 2.17 -3.36 -17.85
CA LYS A 252 2.48 -2.41 -16.77
C LYS A 252 3.06 -1.08 -17.28
N ASN A 253 2.66 -0.66 -18.50
CA ASN A 253 3.18 0.51 -19.19
C ASN A 253 2.22 1.69 -19.09
N PHE A 254 2.37 2.48 -18.04
CA PHE A 254 1.57 3.69 -17.80
C PHE A 254 1.72 4.74 -18.90
N GLU A 255 2.93 4.96 -19.43
CA GLU A 255 3.16 6.02 -20.41
C GLU A 255 2.54 5.69 -21.77
N ALA A 256 2.64 4.43 -22.21
CA ALA A 256 1.97 4.00 -23.44
C ALA A 256 0.43 4.14 -23.32
N SER A 257 -0.14 3.85 -22.16
CA SER A 257 -1.59 3.97 -21.95
C SER A 257 -2.12 5.41 -22.08
N ARG A 258 -1.29 6.43 -21.84
CA ARG A 258 -1.68 7.84 -22.02
C ARG A 258 -2.04 8.15 -23.47
N ARG A 259 -1.22 7.69 -24.44
CA ARG A 259 -1.51 7.86 -25.86
C ARG A 259 -2.82 7.18 -26.24
N SER A 260 -3.03 5.96 -25.79
CA SER A 260 -4.29 5.23 -26.04
C SER A 260 -5.48 5.97 -25.44
N TYR A 261 -5.32 6.59 -24.26
CA TYR A 261 -6.36 7.41 -23.64
C TYR A 261 -6.68 8.67 -24.48
N GLU A 262 -5.68 9.35 -25.03
CA GLU A 262 -5.89 10.50 -25.94
C GLU A 262 -6.66 10.09 -27.21
N LEU A 263 -6.32 8.92 -27.77
CA LEU A 263 -7.04 8.37 -28.92
C LEU A 263 -8.47 7.95 -28.55
N PHE A 264 -8.69 7.34 -27.38
CA PHE A 264 -10.02 7.06 -26.86
C PHE A 264 -10.88 8.33 -26.81
N GLN A 265 -10.35 9.40 -26.20
CA GLN A 265 -11.07 10.67 -26.11
C GLN A 265 -11.39 11.30 -27.47
N LYS A 266 -10.50 11.13 -28.46
CA LYS A 266 -10.72 11.61 -29.82
C LYS A 266 -11.90 10.93 -30.50
N TYR A 267 -12.10 9.61 -30.26
CA TYR A 267 -13.13 8.83 -30.92
C TYR A 267 -14.49 8.91 -30.24
N ASP A 268 -14.55 8.74 -28.93
CA ASP A 268 -15.83 8.81 -28.17
C ASP A 268 -15.58 9.08 -26.68
N PRO A 269 -15.36 10.34 -26.28
CA PRO A 269 -15.10 10.68 -24.89
C PRO A 269 -16.33 10.49 -23.97
N GLY A 270 -17.51 10.28 -24.55
CA GLY A 270 -18.78 10.20 -23.85
C GLY A 270 -19.22 8.80 -23.41
N LEU A 271 -18.42 7.76 -23.61
CA LEU A 271 -18.75 6.39 -23.16
C LEU A 271 -18.60 6.26 -21.62
N PRO A 272 -19.70 6.30 -20.84
CA PRO A 272 -19.57 6.39 -19.38
C PRO A 272 -18.97 5.14 -18.74
N MET A 273 -19.36 3.95 -19.21
CA MET A 273 -18.81 2.69 -18.69
C MET A 273 -17.34 2.49 -19.07
N ALA A 274 -16.90 3.03 -20.20
CA ALA A 274 -15.50 3.01 -20.60
C ALA A 274 -14.62 3.77 -19.60
N LEU A 275 -15.10 4.91 -19.06
CA LEU A 275 -14.38 5.64 -18.01
C LEU A 275 -14.25 4.83 -16.72
N VAL A 276 -15.26 4.02 -16.38
CA VAL A 276 -15.20 3.11 -15.23
C VAL A 276 -14.13 2.03 -15.45
N ALA A 277 -14.14 1.39 -16.62
CA ALA A 277 -13.16 0.34 -16.98
C ALA A 277 -11.72 0.89 -17.02
N ILE A 278 -11.52 2.05 -17.62
CA ILE A 278 -10.21 2.73 -17.64
C ILE A 278 -9.77 3.08 -16.20
N GLY A 279 -10.68 3.56 -15.37
CA GLY A 279 -10.40 3.84 -13.96
C GLY A 279 -9.99 2.59 -13.21
N ASP A 280 -10.68 1.46 -13.42
CA ASP A 280 -10.34 0.17 -12.83
C ASP A 280 -8.95 -0.31 -13.26
N ALA A 281 -8.60 -0.14 -14.54
CA ALA A 281 -7.30 -0.52 -15.08
C ALA A 281 -6.15 0.30 -14.47
N TYR A 282 -6.31 1.62 -14.37
CA TYR A 282 -5.33 2.49 -13.70
C TYR A 282 -5.19 2.16 -12.21
N TYR A 283 -6.29 2.02 -11.50
CA TYR A 283 -6.29 1.70 -10.08
C TYR A 283 -5.65 0.34 -9.78
N GLY A 284 -5.88 -0.63 -10.66
CA GLY A 284 -5.33 -1.99 -10.60
C GLY A 284 -3.80 -2.07 -10.69
N LEU A 285 -3.10 -1.00 -11.12
CA LEU A 285 -1.64 -0.91 -11.06
C LEU A 285 -1.10 -0.93 -9.62
N GLY A 286 -1.91 -0.54 -8.63
CA GLY A 286 -1.53 -0.50 -7.22
C GLY A 286 -0.56 0.62 -6.84
N THR A 287 0.01 1.36 -7.81
CA THR A 287 0.89 2.51 -7.57
C THR A 287 0.09 3.74 -7.17
N THR A 288 0.69 4.66 -6.41
CA THR A 288 0.04 5.92 -6.01
C THR A 288 -0.51 6.68 -7.22
N ARG A 289 0.32 6.88 -8.26
CA ARG A 289 -0.07 7.55 -9.51
C ARG A 289 -1.20 6.82 -10.24
N GLY A 290 -1.18 5.49 -10.24
CA GLY A 290 -2.24 4.67 -10.83
C GLY A 290 -3.56 4.83 -10.08
N LYS A 291 -3.53 4.80 -8.75
CA LYS A 291 -4.73 4.99 -7.92
C LYS A 291 -5.32 6.39 -8.10
N GLU A 292 -4.50 7.43 -8.05
CA GLU A 292 -4.92 8.81 -8.30
C GLU A 292 -5.62 8.93 -9.65
N ARG A 293 -4.99 8.42 -10.72
CA ARG A 293 -5.58 8.45 -12.07
C ARG A 293 -6.88 7.66 -12.15
N GLY A 294 -6.93 6.49 -11.53
CA GLY A 294 -8.16 5.67 -11.48
C GLY A 294 -9.32 6.41 -10.82
N VAL A 295 -9.06 7.06 -9.68
CA VAL A 295 -10.04 7.89 -8.97
C VAL A 295 -10.52 9.05 -9.85
N GLU A 296 -9.63 9.73 -10.57
CA GLU A 296 -10.01 10.81 -11.50
C GLU A 296 -11.01 10.33 -12.56
N GLU A 297 -10.78 9.16 -13.17
CA GLU A 297 -11.68 8.61 -14.18
C GLU A 297 -13.03 8.19 -13.59
N TRP A 298 -13.05 7.59 -12.39
CA TRP A 298 -14.30 7.30 -11.69
C TRP A 298 -15.08 8.57 -11.31
N VAL A 299 -14.39 9.65 -10.92
CA VAL A 299 -15.06 10.94 -10.66
C VAL A 299 -15.70 11.51 -11.92
N LYS A 300 -15.06 11.34 -13.11
CA LYS A 300 -15.66 11.73 -14.40
C LYS A 300 -16.91 10.88 -14.70
N ALA A 301 -16.80 9.56 -14.56
CA ALA A 301 -17.92 8.64 -14.78
C ALA A 301 -19.10 8.93 -13.84
N ASN A 302 -18.81 9.25 -12.56
CA ASN A 302 -19.84 9.55 -11.56
C ASN A 302 -20.66 10.82 -11.87
N LYS A 303 -20.18 11.70 -12.73
CA LYS A 303 -20.93 12.89 -13.18
C LYS A 303 -21.97 12.59 -14.25
N ILE A 304 -21.91 11.41 -14.87
CA ILE A 304 -22.77 11.01 -15.98
C ILE A 304 -23.90 10.12 -15.43
N PRO A 305 -25.17 10.53 -15.55
CA PRO A 305 -26.29 9.75 -15.02
C PRO A 305 -26.39 8.35 -15.60
N GLY A 306 -26.83 7.38 -14.81
CA GLY A 306 -27.07 6.00 -15.20
C GLY A 306 -26.09 5.00 -14.56
N GLU A 307 -26.00 3.81 -15.12
CA GLU A 307 -25.25 2.67 -14.58
C GLU A 307 -23.78 2.98 -14.25
N ALA A 308 -23.13 3.79 -15.10
CA ALA A 308 -21.74 4.19 -14.86
C ALA A 308 -21.56 5.06 -13.61
N ARG A 309 -22.55 5.91 -13.30
CA ARG A 309 -22.57 6.69 -12.08
C ARG A 309 -22.59 5.77 -10.86
N ASP A 310 -23.48 4.79 -10.85
CA ASP A 310 -23.65 3.90 -9.71
C ASP A 310 -22.41 3.00 -9.55
N ALA A 311 -21.86 2.50 -10.66
CA ALA A 311 -20.64 1.72 -10.67
C ALA A 311 -19.42 2.52 -10.17
N ALA A 312 -19.27 3.76 -10.62
CA ALA A 312 -18.20 4.66 -10.19
C ALA A 312 -18.35 5.07 -8.73
N ALA A 313 -19.57 5.37 -8.28
CA ALA A 313 -19.87 5.72 -6.90
C ALA A 313 -19.47 4.61 -5.93
N GLY A 314 -19.79 3.34 -6.25
CA GLY A 314 -19.38 2.20 -5.44
C GLY A 314 -17.85 2.06 -5.32
N ARG A 315 -17.11 2.31 -6.40
CA ARG A 315 -15.64 2.27 -6.41
C ARG A 315 -15.02 3.42 -5.61
N LEU A 316 -15.55 4.63 -5.77
CA LEU A 316 -15.12 5.80 -5.02
C LEU A 316 -15.40 5.64 -3.53
N ALA A 317 -16.58 5.16 -3.15
CA ALA A 317 -16.90 4.88 -1.76
C ALA A 317 -15.92 3.86 -1.16
N LYS A 318 -15.63 2.75 -1.87
CA LYS A 318 -14.64 1.75 -1.44
C LYS A 318 -13.25 2.35 -1.26
N HIS A 319 -12.78 3.13 -2.24
CA HIS A 319 -11.47 3.79 -2.19
C HIS A 319 -11.34 4.68 -0.95
N TYR A 320 -12.33 5.55 -0.70
CA TYR A 320 -12.27 6.46 0.46
C TYR A 320 -12.44 5.73 1.80
N ILE A 321 -13.13 4.59 1.84
CA ILE A 321 -13.16 3.72 3.04
C ILE A 321 -11.76 3.14 3.30
N GLU A 322 -11.08 2.64 2.28
CA GLU A 322 -9.72 2.09 2.40
C GLU A 322 -8.74 3.18 2.86
N GLU A 323 -8.80 4.37 2.27
CA GLU A 323 -7.99 5.53 2.63
C GLU A 323 -8.24 5.97 4.09
N GLY A 324 -9.51 6.15 4.47
CA GLY A 324 -9.90 6.52 5.83
C GLY A 324 -9.45 5.48 6.85
N THR A 325 -9.56 4.19 6.51
CA THR A 325 -9.08 3.09 7.36
C THR A 325 -7.56 3.13 7.54
N ALA A 326 -6.81 3.49 6.50
CA ALA A 326 -5.36 3.62 6.59
C ALA A 326 -4.95 4.77 7.52
N TYR A 327 -5.59 5.94 7.39
CA TYR A 327 -5.39 7.07 8.30
C TYR A 327 -5.77 6.72 9.74
N PHE A 328 -6.94 6.09 9.95
CA PHE A 328 -7.42 5.72 11.28
C PHE A 328 -6.46 4.75 11.99
N LYS A 329 -5.97 3.75 11.27
CA LYS A 329 -4.96 2.81 11.80
C LYS A 329 -3.65 3.53 12.15
N ARG A 330 -3.15 4.39 11.26
CA ARG A 330 -1.92 5.13 11.48
C ARG A 330 -2.01 6.05 12.70
N ALA A 331 -3.16 6.68 12.92
CA ALA A 331 -3.41 7.51 14.10
C ALA A 331 -3.21 6.77 15.43
N GLY A 332 -3.32 5.44 15.46
CA GLY A 332 -3.06 4.59 16.63
C GLY A 332 -1.61 4.14 16.78
N THR A 333 -0.71 4.50 15.87
CA THR A 333 0.71 4.10 15.91
C THR A 333 1.62 5.24 16.35
N PRO A 334 2.86 4.97 16.76
CA PRO A 334 3.85 6.01 17.10
C PRO A 334 4.19 6.96 15.94
N GLU A 335 4.01 6.52 14.69
CA GLU A 335 4.21 7.33 13.49
C GLU A 335 2.99 8.19 13.15
N GLY A 336 1.88 8.01 13.87
CA GLY A 336 0.66 8.77 13.68
C GLY A 336 0.84 10.26 13.91
N THR A 337 0.09 11.06 13.16
CA THR A 337 0.08 12.52 13.25
C THR A 337 -1.27 13.03 13.76
N ASP A 338 -1.30 14.27 14.24
CA ASP A 338 -2.53 14.90 14.72
C ASP A 338 -3.59 15.09 13.62
N THR A 339 -3.16 15.06 12.35
CA THR A 339 -4.04 15.18 11.20
C THR A 339 -4.64 13.86 10.75
N ASP A 340 -4.15 12.71 11.22
CA ASP A 340 -4.61 11.40 10.74
C ASP A 340 -6.09 11.13 11.07
N LEU A 341 -6.54 11.42 12.28
CA LEU A 341 -7.96 11.26 12.63
C LEU A 341 -8.88 12.22 11.84
N PRO A 342 -8.58 13.52 11.71
CA PRO A 342 -9.30 14.41 10.81
C PRO A 342 -9.34 13.89 9.36
N ASN A 343 -8.21 13.48 8.80
CA ASN A 343 -8.12 12.93 7.44
C ASN A 343 -8.95 11.64 7.29
N ALA A 344 -8.92 10.77 8.29
CA ALA A 344 -9.75 9.56 8.31
C ALA A 344 -11.24 9.91 8.26
N ARG A 345 -11.70 10.83 9.10
CA ARG A 345 -13.10 11.28 9.11
C ARG A 345 -13.51 11.89 7.77
N ASP A 346 -12.66 12.72 7.19
CA ASP A 346 -12.94 13.39 5.91
C ASP A 346 -13.01 12.37 4.77
N ALA A 347 -12.14 11.35 4.75
CA ALA A 347 -12.20 10.26 3.78
C ALA A 347 -13.49 9.44 3.94
N PHE A 348 -13.87 9.04 5.15
CA PHE A 348 -15.14 8.33 5.38
C PHE A 348 -16.37 9.19 5.02
N THR A 349 -16.31 10.50 5.24
CA THR A 349 -17.37 11.43 4.85
C THR A 349 -17.49 11.53 3.33
N LYS A 350 -16.36 11.56 2.59
CA LYS A 350 -16.35 11.47 1.13
C LYS A 350 -16.97 10.16 0.65
N ALA A 351 -16.65 9.05 1.29
CA ALA A 351 -17.25 7.74 0.97
C ALA A 351 -18.79 7.79 1.08
N LEU A 352 -19.32 8.39 2.16
CA LEU A 352 -20.76 8.61 2.31
C LEU A 352 -21.34 9.55 1.26
N GLY A 353 -20.58 10.53 0.79
CA GLY A 353 -21.02 11.40 -0.30
C GLY A 353 -21.28 10.67 -1.61
N TYR A 354 -20.60 9.53 -1.83
CA TYR A 354 -20.80 8.68 -2.99
C TYR A 354 -21.84 7.57 -2.74
N ASP A 355 -21.91 7.03 -1.53
CA ASP A 355 -22.87 5.98 -1.14
C ASP A 355 -23.46 6.29 0.24
N LEU A 356 -24.58 7.02 0.25
CA LEU A 356 -25.29 7.41 1.48
C LEU A 356 -25.80 6.21 2.30
N SER A 357 -25.97 5.06 1.67
CA SER A 357 -26.45 3.84 2.32
C SER A 357 -25.33 3.02 2.97
N ASN A 358 -24.08 3.42 2.82
CA ASN A 358 -22.92 2.67 3.26
C ASN A 358 -22.77 2.67 4.79
N LYS A 359 -23.22 1.57 5.40
CA LYS A 359 -23.20 1.40 6.86
C LYS A 359 -21.78 1.40 7.45
N VAL A 360 -20.80 0.91 6.68
CA VAL A 360 -19.40 0.88 7.14
C VAL A 360 -18.86 2.30 7.23
N ALA A 361 -19.04 3.10 6.18
CA ALA A 361 -18.59 4.49 6.18
C ALA A 361 -19.29 5.31 7.28
N ALA A 362 -20.62 5.14 7.47
CA ALA A 362 -21.38 5.83 8.51
C ALA A 362 -20.88 5.50 9.93
N ALA A 363 -20.66 4.21 10.22
CA ALA A 363 -20.09 3.77 11.48
C ALA A 363 -18.67 4.35 11.67
N SER A 364 -17.85 4.31 10.63
CA SER A 364 -16.46 4.81 10.68
C SER A 364 -16.39 6.32 10.92
N VAL A 365 -17.30 7.12 10.35
CA VAL A 365 -17.41 8.57 10.67
C VAL A 365 -17.72 8.79 12.14
N THR A 366 -18.67 8.01 12.69
CA THR A 366 -19.05 8.10 14.10
C THR A 366 -17.88 7.73 15.01
N ASP A 367 -17.23 6.59 14.74
CA ASP A 367 -16.10 6.10 15.53
C ASP A 367 -14.90 7.05 15.47
N THR A 368 -14.62 7.60 14.30
CA THR A 368 -13.51 8.56 14.12
C THR A 368 -13.82 9.88 14.83
N THR A 369 -15.08 10.35 14.78
CA THR A 369 -15.49 11.56 15.50
C THR A 369 -15.34 11.37 17.01
N LYS A 370 -15.72 10.21 17.53
CA LYS A 370 -15.51 9.84 18.94
C LYS A 370 -14.01 9.80 19.28
N ALA A 371 -13.19 9.17 18.42
CA ALA A 371 -11.74 9.11 18.63
C ALA A 371 -11.09 10.50 18.65
N ILE A 372 -11.53 11.44 17.78
CA ILE A 372 -11.09 12.84 17.79
C ILE A 372 -11.43 13.49 19.13
N SER A 373 -12.66 13.30 19.64
CA SER A 373 -13.08 13.87 20.92
C SER A 373 -12.24 13.34 22.07
N VAL A 374 -12.01 12.03 22.12
CA VAL A 374 -11.16 11.39 23.13
C VAL A 374 -9.72 11.93 23.05
N ARG A 375 -9.16 12.00 21.83
CA ARG A 375 -7.80 12.54 21.62
C ARG A 375 -7.67 13.98 22.09
N LYS A 376 -8.71 14.80 21.87
CA LYS A 376 -8.74 16.19 22.36
C LYS A 376 -8.74 16.25 23.89
N GLN A 377 -9.55 15.42 24.54
CA GLN A 377 -9.57 15.34 26.01
C GLN A 377 -8.24 14.85 26.58
N GLU A 378 -7.62 13.88 25.94
CA GLU A 378 -6.28 13.40 26.31
C GLU A 378 -5.24 14.53 26.18
N PHE A 379 -5.26 15.27 25.07
CA PHE A 379 -4.36 16.41 24.87
C PHE A 379 -4.54 17.47 25.95
N GLU A 380 -5.77 17.86 26.28
CA GLU A 380 -6.07 18.80 27.36
C GLU A 380 -5.58 18.28 28.72
N THR A 381 -5.70 16.99 28.98
CA THR A 381 -5.18 16.35 30.20
C THR A 381 -3.66 16.41 30.25
N GLN A 382 -2.98 16.12 29.14
CA GLN A 382 -1.51 16.20 29.07
C GLN A 382 -1.02 17.64 29.22
N GLN A 383 -1.75 18.63 28.71
CA GLN A 383 -1.46 20.04 28.90
C GLN A 383 -1.55 20.45 30.38
N LYS A 384 -2.59 19.97 31.09
CA LYS A 384 -2.73 20.20 32.53
C LYS A 384 -1.57 19.61 33.35
N PHE A 385 -0.98 18.49 32.92
CA PHE A 385 0.22 17.97 33.58
C PHE A 385 1.40 18.94 33.47
N LEU A 386 1.62 19.56 32.30
CA LEU A 386 2.67 20.57 32.12
C LEU A 386 2.40 21.81 32.98
N GLU A 387 1.16 22.28 33.04
CA GLU A 387 0.75 23.42 33.86
C GLU A 387 0.94 23.12 35.37
N SER A 388 0.51 21.93 35.81
CA SER A 388 0.69 21.48 37.20
C SER A 388 2.17 21.39 37.57
N ALA A 389 2.99 20.80 36.71
CA ALA A 389 4.43 20.74 36.93
C ALA A 389 5.07 22.14 37.02
N ALA A 390 4.65 23.09 36.17
CA ALA A 390 5.11 24.47 36.24
C ALA A 390 4.72 25.16 37.55
N GLY A 391 3.51 24.91 38.06
CA GLY A 391 3.09 25.38 39.38
C GLY A 391 3.93 24.84 40.52
N MET A 392 4.26 23.52 40.47
CA MET A 392 5.15 22.88 41.45
C MET A 392 6.58 23.46 41.39
N VAL A 393 7.12 23.72 40.21
CA VAL A 393 8.42 24.35 40.01
C VAL A 393 8.43 25.75 40.65
N ALA A 394 7.43 26.57 40.36
CA ALA A 394 7.34 27.92 40.97
C ALA A 394 7.19 27.86 42.51
N GLY A 395 6.56 26.82 43.04
CA GLY A 395 6.54 26.53 44.48
C GLY A 395 7.92 26.17 45.01
N ALA A 396 8.61 25.27 44.36
CA ALA A 396 9.96 24.84 44.70
C ALA A 396 10.97 26.00 44.72
N GLU A 397 10.92 26.89 43.70
CA GLU A 397 11.75 28.07 43.62
C GLU A 397 11.55 29.05 44.78
N ARG A 398 10.28 29.20 45.25
CA ARG A 398 9.95 30.00 46.41
C ARG A 398 10.52 29.37 47.71
N SER A 399 10.26 28.07 47.93
CA SER A 399 10.80 27.34 49.06
C SER A 399 12.34 27.41 49.11
N ALA A 400 13.03 27.30 47.94
CA ALA A 400 14.47 27.41 47.88
C ALA A 400 14.98 28.83 48.28
N LYS A 401 14.27 29.89 47.86
CA LYS A 401 14.59 31.28 48.27
C LYS A 401 14.40 31.49 49.78
N ASP A 402 13.38 30.87 50.34
CA ASP A 402 13.08 30.94 51.76
C ASP A 402 13.97 30.00 52.60
N ARG A 403 14.93 29.34 51.98
CA ARG A 403 15.83 28.32 52.53
C ARG A 403 15.12 27.06 53.09
N ASP A 404 13.87 26.84 52.70
CA ASP A 404 13.19 25.56 52.89
C ASP A 404 13.64 24.59 51.76
N PHE A 405 14.86 24.08 51.89
CA PHE A 405 15.46 23.19 50.88
C PHE A 405 14.73 21.86 50.78
N GLY A 406 14.19 21.31 51.88
CA GLY A 406 13.41 20.08 51.92
C GLY A 406 12.12 20.19 51.11
N GLY A 407 11.37 21.27 51.34
CA GLY A 407 10.18 21.60 50.56
C GLY A 407 10.46 21.81 49.10
N ALA A 408 11.58 22.51 48.77
CA ALA A 408 11.98 22.72 47.40
C ALA A 408 12.31 21.41 46.68
N LEU A 409 13.13 20.54 47.24
CA LEU A 409 13.51 19.25 46.63
C LEU A 409 12.30 18.31 46.48
N THR A 410 11.39 18.32 47.44
CA THR A 410 10.14 17.55 47.38
C THR A 410 9.24 18.01 46.22
N SER A 411 9.08 19.34 46.08
CA SER A 411 8.25 19.93 45.02
C SER A 411 8.85 19.67 43.64
N TYR A 412 10.18 19.78 43.47
CA TYR A 412 10.84 19.41 42.22
C TYR A 412 10.67 17.94 41.87
N ARG A 413 10.77 17.02 42.83
CA ARG A 413 10.52 15.58 42.61
C ARG A 413 9.09 15.33 42.15
N GLN A 414 8.11 15.98 42.76
CA GLN A 414 6.70 15.89 42.37
C GLN A 414 6.49 16.41 40.95
N ALA A 415 7.11 17.54 40.58
CA ALA A 415 7.06 18.07 39.22
C ALA A 415 7.63 17.09 38.18
N LEU A 416 8.78 16.46 38.48
CA LEU A 416 9.38 15.44 37.60
C LEU A 416 8.46 14.24 37.41
N ASN A 417 7.83 13.75 38.48
CA ASN A 417 6.87 12.63 38.42
C ASN A 417 5.66 12.98 37.54
N VAL A 418 5.13 14.20 37.64
CA VAL A 418 4.03 14.66 36.80
C VAL A 418 4.47 14.73 35.34
N LEU A 419 5.67 15.22 35.04
CA LEU A 419 6.19 15.31 33.68
C LEU A 419 6.44 13.93 33.04
N GLN A 420 6.78 12.91 33.85
CA GLN A 420 6.90 11.52 33.37
C GLN A 420 5.56 10.93 32.92
N SER A 421 4.43 11.48 33.37
CA SER A 421 3.09 11.06 32.94
C SER A 421 2.69 11.62 31.56
N VAL A 422 3.51 12.54 30.98
CA VAL A 422 3.27 13.06 29.64
C VAL A 422 3.62 12.02 28.58
N THR A 423 2.62 11.60 27.79
CA THR A 423 2.79 10.54 26.80
C THR A 423 3.59 10.98 25.57
N PRO A 424 4.40 10.09 24.95
CA PRO A 424 5.12 10.40 23.70
C PRO A 424 4.23 10.67 22.49
N MET A 425 2.95 10.29 22.57
CA MET A 425 1.97 10.44 21.49
C MET A 425 1.82 11.91 21.05
N PHE A 426 1.88 12.85 21.99
CA PHE A 426 1.84 14.28 21.72
C PHE A 426 3.27 14.84 21.66
N LYS A 427 3.90 14.78 20.48
CA LYS A 427 5.32 15.11 20.28
C LYS A 427 5.73 16.45 20.89
N ASP A 428 4.94 17.50 20.64
CA ASP A 428 5.25 18.84 21.15
C ASP A 428 5.16 18.93 22.66
N LEU A 429 4.14 18.31 23.27
CA LEU A 429 4.00 18.27 24.74
C LEU A 429 5.10 17.41 25.37
N SER A 430 5.41 16.28 24.77
CA SER A 430 6.51 15.40 25.21
C SER A 430 7.87 16.07 25.12
N LEU A 431 8.12 16.86 24.06
CA LEU A 431 9.36 17.65 23.95
C LEU A 431 9.45 18.70 25.06
N LYS A 432 8.38 19.48 25.27
CA LYS A 432 8.29 20.46 26.36
C LYS A 432 8.48 19.80 27.73
N ALA A 433 7.91 18.61 27.96
CA ALA A 433 8.08 17.86 29.20
C ALA A 433 9.54 17.46 29.43
N ARG A 434 10.26 17.02 28.38
CA ARG A 434 11.69 16.68 28.46
C ARG A 434 12.56 17.91 28.74
N GLU A 435 12.30 19.03 28.06
CA GLU A 435 12.98 20.29 28.28
C GLU A 435 12.80 20.75 29.73
N LYS A 436 11.57 20.79 30.21
CA LYS A 436 11.23 21.12 31.60
C LYS A 436 11.89 20.17 32.61
N SER A 437 11.91 18.86 32.32
CA SER A 437 12.59 17.90 33.19
C SER A 437 14.10 18.16 33.29
N SER A 438 14.72 18.58 32.20
CA SER A 438 16.14 18.97 32.18
C SER A 438 16.38 20.24 33.00
N GLU A 439 15.54 21.26 32.85
CA GLU A 439 15.59 22.50 33.67
C GLU A 439 15.45 22.17 35.16
N ILE A 440 14.47 21.35 35.54
CA ILE A 440 14.25 20.94 36.93
C ILE A 440 15.45 20.18 37.48
N ASN A 441 16.02 19.24 36.71
CA ASN A 441 17.20 18.52 37.16
C ASN A 441 18.40 19.44 37.41
N ASN A 442 18.56 20.51 36.62
CA ASN A 442 19.58 21.51 36.87
C ASN A 442 19.27 22.36 38.11
N ALA A 443 18.00 22.74 38.30
CA ALA A 443 17.56 23.46 39.50
C ALA A 443 17.78 22.62 40.79
N VAL A 444 17.48 21.33 40.74
CA VAL A 444 17.73 20.38 41.85
C VAL A 444 19.22 20.34 42.20
N LYS A 445 20.11 20.25 41.18
CA LYS A 445 21.58 20.30 41.43
C LYS A 445 22.01 21.60 42.10
N GLN A 446 21.41 22.73 41.69
CA GLN A 446 21.71 24.02 42.31
C GLN A 446 21.25 24.07 43.77
N VAL A 447 20.01 23.65 44.06
CA VAL A 447 19.50 23.59 45.43
C VAL A 447 20.38 22.69 46.31
N ILE A 448 20.79 21.52 45.81
CA ILE A 448 21.71 20.64 46.56
C ILE A 448 23.07 21.36 46.84
N SER A 449 23.57 22.12 45.86
CA SER A 449 24.78 22.93 46.07
C SER A 449 24.59 23.99 47.16
N ASP A 450 23.45 24.67 47.15
CA ASP A 450 23.08 25.69 48.14
C ASP A 450 22.89 25.10 49.53
N VAL A 451 22.35 23.88 49.65
CA VAL A 451 22.30 23.12 50.89
C VAL A 451 23.67 22.91 51.48
N TYR A 452 24.64 22.42 50.69
CA TYR A 452 25.98 22.19 51.17
C TYR A 452 26.69 23.50 51.55
N ALA A 453 26.49 24.57 50.79
CA ALA A 453 27.01 25.89 51.12
C ALA A 453 26.45 26.42 52.43
N SER A 454 25.13 26.27 52.65
CA SER A 454 24.48 26.69 53.88
C SER A 454 24.92 25.86 55.10
N ALA A 455 25.16 24.56 54.92
CA ALA A 455 25.70 23.71 55.96
C ALA A 455 27.15 24.11 56.34
N ASN A 456 27.98 24.39 55.37
CA ASN A 456 29.34 24.89 55.60
C ASN A 456 29.34 26.25 56.34
N ASP A 457 28.48 27.19 55.94
CA ASP A 457 28.32 28.49 56.65
C ASP A 457 27.92 28.26 58.11
N SER A 458 27.04 27.27 58.40
CA SER A 458 26.68 26.90 59.75
C SER A 458 27.84 26.28 60.53
N ILE A 459 28.67 25.46 59.91
CA ILE A 459 29.91 24.91 60.52
C ILE A 459 30.89 26.03 60.83
N GLU A 460 31.13 26.98 59.90
CA GLU A 460 32.01 28.13 60.12
C GLU A 460 31.54 29.02 61.30
N LYS A 461 30.22 29.25 61.39
CA LYS A 461 29.63 29.96 62.56
C LYS A 461 29.84 29.21 63.85
N GLY A 462 29.71 27.90 63.81
CA GLY A 462 29.99 27.01 64.94
C GLY A 462 31.47 27.10 65.37
N ASP A 463 32.39 27.04 64.42
CA ASP A 463 33.85 27.21 64.70
C ASP A 463 34.16 28.59 65.34
N GLY A 464 33.49 29.65 64.82
CA GLY A 464 33.61 30.99 65.39
C GLY A 464 33.08 31.09 66.84
N ALA A 465 31.93 30.49 67.11
CA ALA A 465 31.37 30.45 68.46
C ALA A 465 32.25 29.64 69.42
N LEU A 466 32.86 28.55 68.98
CA LEU A 466 33.76 27.71 69.74
C LEU A 466 35.03 28.45 70.09
N VAL A 467 35.62 29.19 69.19
CA VAL A 467 36.80 30.05 69.40
C VAL A 467 36.49 31.12 70.46
N ASN A 468 35.30 31.68 70.48
CA ASN A 468 34.85 32.66 71.45
C ASN A 468 34.44 32.05 72.81
N GLY A 469 34.56 30.72 72.97
CA GLY A 469 34.25 30.04 74.22
C GLY A 469 32.74 29.68 74.38
N ASN A 470 31.90 30.00 73.41
CA ASN A 470 30.45 29.76 73.42
C ASN A 470 30.10 28.34 72.94
N VAL A 471 30.45 27.33 73.73
CA VAL A 471 30.31 25.90 73.33
C VAL A 471 28.90 25.51 73.02
N ASP A 472 27.92 25.96 73.83
CA ASP A 472 26.49 25.62 73.59
C ASP A 472 25.96 26.21 72.30
N GLU A 473 26.44 27.35 71.90
CA GLU A 473 26.09 27.98 70.61
C GLU A 473 26.76 27.27 69.42
N ALA A 474 28.01 26.85 69.61
CA ALA A 474 28.75 26.06 68.59
C ALA A 474 28.02 24.73 68.30
N VAL A 475 27.60 23.97 69.33
CA VAL A 475 26.84 22.72 69.17
C VAL A 475 25.55 22.97 68.41
N LYS A 476 24.84 24.07 68.70
CA LYS A 476 23.60 24.40 67.97
C LYS A 476 23.86 24.62 66.47
N PHE A 477 24.92 25.34 66.09
CA PHE A 477 25.25 25.56 64.71
C PHE A 477 25.71 24.29 64.00
N TYR A 478 26.45 23.40 64.63
CA TYR A 478 26.85 22.12 64.06
C TYR A 478 25.63 21.19 63.88
N SER A 479 24.70 21.12 64.84
CA SER A 479 23.45 20.38 64.70
C SER A 479 22.59 20.94 63.57
N LEU A 480 22.51 22.27 63.42
CA LEU A 480 21.82 22.91 62.32
C LEU A 480 22.44 22.53 60.94
N ALA A 481 23.78 22.46 60.85
CA ALA A 481 24.45 21.99 59.64
C ALA A 481 24.06 20.55 59.27
N GLN A 482 23.94 19.69 60.28
CA GLN A 482 23.52 18.30 60.10
C GLN A 482 22.07 18.22 59.60
N ASP A 483 21.14 18.96 60.21
CA ASP A 483 19.72 19.03 59.83
C ASP A 483 19.57 19.58 58.38
N ILE A 484 20.36 20.60 58.01
CA ILE A 484 20.39 21.18 56.65
C ILE A 484 20.78 20.11 55.63
N VAL A 485 21.82 19.33 55.88
CA VAL A 485 22.29 18.31 54.91
C VAL A 485 21.35 17.12 54.87
N ASP A 486 20.65 16.84 55.93
CA ASP A 486 19.77 15.66 56.02
C ASP A 486 18.59 15.71 55.03
N VAL A 487 18.17 16.90 54.59
CA VAL A 487 17.11 17.08 53.59
C VAL A 487 17.54 16.63 52.19
N VAL A 488 18.84 16.45 51.89
CA VAL A 488 19.33 16.01 50.60
C VAL A 488 18.98 14.54 50.37
N PRO A 489 18.17 14.21 49.33
CA PRO A 489 17.90 12.82 49.00
C PRO A 489 19.17 12.17 48.48
N ALA A 490 19.53 11.04 49.05
CA ALA A 490 20.69 10.28 48.62
C ALA A 490 20.29 8.83 48.37
N GLU A 491 20.54 8.35 47.17
CA GLU A 491 20.37 6.91 46.86
C GLU A 491 21.58 6.15 47.40
N GLU A 492 21.33 5.02 48.01
CA GLU A 492 22.36 4.17 48.64
C GLU A 492 23.45 3.82 47.59
N GLY A 493 24.74 4.01 47.93
CA GLY A 493 25.88 3.75 47.03
C GLY A 493 26.21 4.84 46.00
N SER A 494 25.44 5.94 45.96
CA SER A 494 25.71 7.06 45.05
C SER A 494 26.83 7.98 45.56
N VAL A 495 27.50 8.73 44.67
CA VAL A 495 28.46 9.79 45.04
C VAL A 495 27.76 10.86 45.89
N ALA A 496 26.49 11.13 45.65
CA ALA A 496 25.70 12.07 46.44
C ALA A 496 25.48 11.55 47.87
N ALA A 497 25.21 10.25 48.05
CA ALA A 497 25.08 9.62 49.35
C ALA A 497 26.39 9.67 50.14
N GLN A 498 27.53 9.42 49.48
CA GLN A 498 28.84 9.52 50.11
C GLN A 498 29.14 10.97 50.55
N LYS A 499 28.88 11.95 49.68
CA LYS A 499 29.07 13.36 49.99
C LYS A 499 28.17 13.83 51.15
N LYS A 500 26.91 13.37 51.18
CA LYS A 500 25.95 13.60 52.29
C LYS A 500 26.51 13.03 53.58
N LYS A 501 26.98 11.79 53.54
CA LYS A 501 27.56 11.10 54.69
C LYS A 501 28.80 11.84 55.21
N ASP A 502 29.73 12.21 54.34
CA ASP A 502 30.96 12.94 54.71
C ASP A 502 30.63 14.26 55.40
N GLN A 503 29.60 14.98 54.98
CA GLN A 503 29.18 16.25 55.61
C GLN A 503 28.51 16.02 56.99
N ILE A 504 27.68 14.98 57.12
CA ILE A 504 27.06 14.59 58.42
C ILE A 504 28.15 14.15 59.40
N ASP A 505 29.13 13.34 58.96
CA ASP A 505 30.25 12.88 59.79
C ASP A 505 31.14 14.06 60.24
N LEU A 506 31.38 15.05 59.33
CA LEU A 506 32.09 16.27 59.66
C LEU A 506 31.36 17.05 60.77
N ALA A 507 30.06 17.29 60.62
CA ALA A 507 29.28 18.03 61.60
C ALA A 507 29.26 17.28 62.95
N GLN A 508 29.10 15.94 62.93
CA GLN A 508 29.11 15.10 64.15
C GLN A 508 30.48 15.18 64.84
N THR A 509 31.61 15.13 64.09
CA THR A 509 32.97 15.27 64.64
C THR A 509 33.11 16.60 65.34
N LYS A 510 32.59 17.68 64.75
CA LYS A 510 32.60 19.03 65.32
C LYS A 510 31.74 19.12 66.60
N ILE A 511 30.60 18.44 66.69
CA ILE A 511 29.78 18.35 67.88
C ILE A 511 30.58 17.66 69.00
N ASP A 512 31.20 16.53 68.72
CA ASP A 512 31.98 15.76 69.70
C ASP A 512 33.18 16.56 70.21
N GLU A 513 33.89 17.30 69.36
CA GLU A 513 34.98 18.22 69.73
C GLU A 513 34.46 19.33 70.66
N ALA A 514 33.33 19.95 70.36
CA ALA A 514 32.71 20.98 71.18
C ALA A 514 32.29 20.44 72.57
N GLU A 515 31.71 19.24 72.62
CA GLU A 515 31.36 18.61 73.88
C GLU A 515 32.58 18.28 74.76
N ILE A 516 33.66 17.83 74.16
CA ILE A 516 34.95 17.61 74.89
C ILE A 516 35.44 18.94 75.47
N GLN A 517 35.41 20.03 74.73
CA GLN A 517 35.77 21.33 75.20
C GLN A 517 34.87 21.83 76.33
N ARG A 518 33.55 21.57 76.25
CA ARG A 518 32.59 21.85 77.29
C ARG A 518 32.93 21.11 78.60
N LYS A 519 33.27 19.84 78.51
CA LYS A 519 33.72 19.04 79.67
C LYS A 519 35.00 19.60 80.29
N ARG A 520 36.00 20.07 79.49
CA ARG A 520 37.22 20.68 79.94
C ARG A 520 36.96 22.02 80.66
N GLN A 521 36.07 22.85 80.10
CA GLN A 521 35.67 24.11 80.73
C GLN A 521 34.99 23.89 82.10
N ALA A 522 34.10 22.92 82.16
CA ALA A 522 33.42 22.54 83.41
C ALA A 522 34.37 21.99 84.51
N GLN A 523 35.40 21.23 84.05
CA GLN A 523 36.45 20.76 84.99
C GLN A 523 37.32 21.89 85.47
N GLN A 524 37.66 22.87 84.62
CA GLN A 524 38.45 24.06 85.00
C GLN A 524 37.65 24.96 85.97
N ALA A 525 36.35 25.10 85.80
CA ALA A 525 35.51 25.89 86.68
C ALA A 525 35.33 25.26 88.10
N GLN A 526 35.60 23.96 88.22
CA GLN A 526 35.54 23.23 89.52
C GLN A 526 36.86 23.18 90.26
N GLN A 527 37.99 23.69 89.64
CA GLN A 527 39.21 23.79 90.37
C GLN A 527 39.26 25.05 91.26
N PRO A 528 39.47 24.86 92.56
CA PRO A 528 39.55 26.02 93.52
C PRO A 528 40.70 26.94 93.10
N PRO A 529 40.54 28.28 93.23
CA PRO A 529 41.56 29.22 92.91
C PRO A 529 42.88 28.93 93.67
N ALA A 530 44.00 28.80 92.93
CA ALA A 530 45.30 28.55 93.48
C ALA A 530 45.65 29.64 94.51
N ALA A 531 45.91 29.17 95.78
CA ALA A 531 46.27 30.04 96.90
C ALA A 531 47.45 31.02 96.51
N ALA A 532 47.27 32.31 96.75
CA ALA A 532 48.27 33.36 96.51
C ALA A 532 49.55 33.09 97.33
N PRO A 533 50.74 33.24 96.72
CA PRO A 533 51.96 33.01 97.45
C PRO A 533 52.13 34.06 98.56
N GLY A 534 52.25 33.55 99.84
CA GLY A 534 52.47 34.36 101.03
C GLY A 534 53.62 35.31 100.96
N LEU A 535 53.35 36.58 101.24
CA LEU A 535 54.29 37.61 101.51
C LEU A 535 55.15 37.26 102.71
N LYS A 536 56.42 36.93 102.52
CA LYS A 536 57.41 36.86 103.67
C LYS A 536 57.59 38.23 104.24
N LYS A 537 57.10 38.43 105.45
CA LYS A 537 57.55 39.59 106.32
C LYS A 537 59.03 39.47 106.62
N LYS A 538 59.80 40.46 106.24
CA LYS A 538 61.08 40.76 106.88
C LYS A 538 60.81 41.54 108.14
N ASN A 539 61.44 41.10 109.24
CA ASN A 539 61.60 41.85 110.49
C ASN A 539 63.04 42.00 110.83
N PRO A 540 63.36 43.04 111.58
CA PRO A 540 64.43 43.99 111.55
C PRO A 540 65.80 43.52 111.89
#